data_95edc57baef077ec0a09c31e67c3965c
#
_entry.id   95edc57baef077ec0a09c31e67c3965c
#
_cell.length_a   1.000
_cell.length_b   1.000
_cell.length_c   1.000
_cell.angle_alpha   90.00
_cell.angle_beta   90.00
_cell.angle_gamma   90.00
#
_symmetry.space_group_name_H-M   'P 1'
#
loop_
_entity.id
_entity.type
_entity.pdbx_description
1 polymer ?
#
loop_
_entity_poly.entity_id
_entity_poly.type
_entity_poly.pdbx_seq_one_letter_code
_entity_poly.pdbx_strand_id
1 'polypeptide(L)'
;MLTLHQALEETRTGDLWLFRGGSGPDRAIQTLTNSPVNHVGMTVAVDDLPPLIWHAELGDKLVDLWTGTNHRGVQLNDLQQSVLQWTERYHQRCWLRQLTPPANREQENKLLRVIARMDGTAFPTTVRLTGRWLRGRLPNAYDWARGIPFVDKKVRESTQRRKERQRLGLEAAYCAETVAITYEEMGLITTEKYSNWFDPGSFWSGDSLPLAPGYALGDEIEIVVDGG
;
A
#
# COMPACT_ATOMS: atom_id res chain seq x y z
N MET A 1 -12.11 1.84 -18.53
CA MET A 1 -12.85 2.80 -17.69
C MET A 1 -14.08 2.08 -17.18
N LEU A 2 -14.33 2.12 -15.87
CA LEU A 2 -15.50 1.51 -15.21
C LEU A 2 -16.20 2.57 -14.38
N THR A 3 -17.51 2.40 -14.15
CA THR A 3 -18.20 3.17 -13.09
C THR A 3 -17.77 2.66 -11.71
N LEU A 4 -17.92 3.47 -10.69
CA LEU A 4 -17.61 3.04 -9.32
C LEU A 4 -18.41 1.78 -8.94
N HIS A 5 -19.69 1.73 -9.29
CA HIS A 5 -20.55 0.56 -9.01
C HIS A 5 -19.98 -0.72 -9.64
N GLN A 6 -19.64 -0.69 -10.94
CA GLN A 6 -19.02 -1.83 -11.61
C GLN A 6 -17.70 -2.25 -10.97
N ALA A 7 -16.86 -1.28 -10.61
CA ALA A 7 -15.58 -1.56 -9.98
C ALA A 7 -15.73 -2.19 -8.58
N LEU A 8 -16.77 -1.80 -7.82
CA LEU A 8 -17.07 -2.41 -6.52
C LEU A 8 -17.57 -3.86 -6.66
N GLU A 9 -18.28 -4.19 -7.73
CA GLU A 9 -18.74 -5.56 -8.00
C GLU A 9 -17.58 -6.47 -8.47
N GLU A 10 -16.59 -5.91 -9.17
CA GLU A 10 -15.50 -6.68 -9.77
C GLU A 10 -14.26 -6.78 -8.89
N THR A 11 -14.10 -5.88 -7.91
CA THR A 11 -12.89 -5.83 -7.09
C THR A 11 -12.79 -7.00 -6.11
N ARG A 12 -11.57 -7.50 -5.91
CA ARG A 12 -11.27 -8.68 -5.10
C ARG A 12 -10.13 -8.39 -4.14
N THR A 13 -9.99 -9.20 -3.11
CA THR A 13 -8.86 -9.11 -2.18
C THR A 13 -7.53 -9.08 -2.93
N GLY A 14 -6.71 -8.08 -2.63
CA GLY A 14 -5.42 -7.87 -3.26
C GLY A 14 -5.44 -6.90 -4.44
N ASP A 15 -6.60 -6.50 -4.96
CA ASP A 15 -6.66 -5.46 -6.00
C ASP A 15 -6.25 -4.10 -5.43
N LEU A 16 -5.64 -3.27 -6.24
CA LEU A 16 -5.09 -1.97 -5.83
C LEU A 16 -5.95 -0.81 -6.32
N TRP A 17 -6.14 0.15 -5.43
CA TRP A 17 -6.78 1.42 -5.72
C TRP A 17 -5.74 2.54 -5.63
N LEU A 18 -5.60 3.29 -6.72
CA LEU A 18 -4.58 4.32 -6.89
C LEU A 18 -5.25 5.68 -7.03
N PHE A 19 -4.71 6.69 -6.36
CA PHE A 19 -5.31 8.02 -6.37
C PHE A 19 -4.28 9.08 -6.76
N ARG A 20 -4.74 10.09 -7.51
CA ARG A 20 -3.97 11.27 -7.89
C ARG A 20 -4.72 12.52 -7.50
N GLY A 21 -4.18 13.25 -6.54
CA GLY A 21 -4.66 14.57 -6.13
C GLY A 21 -3.81 15.71 -6.65
N GLY A 22 -4.33 16.91 -6.47
CA GLY A 22 -3.67 18.16 -6.87
C GLY A 22 -3.38 19.11 -5.71
N SER A 23 -3.63 18.71 -4.45
CA SER A 23 -3.34 19.53 -3.27
C SER A 23 -1.84 19.72 -3.05
N GLY A 24 -1.46 20.67 -2.21
CA GLY A 24 -0.05 20.89 -1.86
C GLY A 24 0.65 19.65 -1.30
N PRO A 25 0.08 18.94 -0.31
CA PRO A 25 0.60 17.66 0.18
C PRO A 25 0.71 16.58 -0.90
N ASP A 26 -0.31 16.44 -1.77
CA ASP A 26 -0.31 15.47 -2.87
C ASP A 26 0.83 15.72 -3.85
N ARG A 27 1.01 16.97 -4.28
CA ARG A 27 2.10 17.38 -5.17
C ARG A 27 3.47 17.17 -4.52
N ALA A 28 3.59 17.40 -3.22
CA ALA A 28 4.82 17.14 -2.50
C ALA A 28 5.19 15.64 -2.53
N ILE A 29 4.23 14.75 -2.30
CA ILE A 29 4.43 13.29 -2.41
C ILE A 29 4.82 12.93 -3.84
N GLN A 30 4.05 13.36 -4.85
CA GLN A 30 4.33 13.09 -6.27
C GLN A 30 5.72 13.59 -6.69
N THR A 31 6.12 14.79 -6.27
CA THR A 31 7.43 15.36 -6.60
C THR A 31 8.57 14.61 -5.91
N LEU A 32 8.41 14.29 -4.63
CA LEU A 32 9.43 13.57 -3.86
C LEU A 32 9.65 12.13 -4.34
N THR A 33 8.58 11.50 -4.80
CA THR A 33 8.60 10.11 -5.25
C THR A 33 8.71 9.98 -6.77
N ASN A 34 8.63 11.09 -7.52
CA ASN A 34 8.49 11.11 -8.98
C ASN A 34 7.36 10.18 -9.47
N SER A 35 6.28 10.11 -8.71
CA SER A 35 5.18 9.19 -8.91
C SER A 35 4.00 9.86 -9.62
N PRO A 36 3.32 9.16 -10.56
CA PRO A 36 2.10 9.69 -11.17
C PRO A 36 0.91 9.71 -10.20
N VAL A 37 1.00 9.03 -9.07
CA VAL A 37 -0.03 8.93 -8.02
C VAL A 37 0.55 9.28 -6.65
N ASN A 38 -0.30 9.68 -5.73
CA ASN A 38 0.10 10.11 -4.38
C ASN A 38 -0.45 9.20 -3.28
N HIS A 39 -1.36 8.30 -3.61
CA HIS A 39 -1.92 7.36 -2.66
C HIS A 39 -2.22 6.00 -3.29
N VAL A 40 -2.11 4.97 -2.48
CA VAL A 40 -2.47 3.59 -2.82
C VAL A 40 -3.16 2.92 -1.63
N GLY A 41 -4.20 2.15 -1.92
CA GLY A 41 -4.86 1.25 -1.00
C GLY A 41 -5.11 -0.10 -1.64
N MET A 42 -5.49 -1.08 -0.85
CA MET A 42 -5.73 -2.45 -1.31
C MET A 42 -7.13 -2.91 -0.90
N THR A 43 -7.84 -3.56 -1.82
CA THR A 43 -9.14 -4.17 -1.51
C THR A 43 -9.00 -5.31 -0.51
N VAL A 44 -9.91 -5.33 0.44
CA VAL A 44 -10.21 -6.45 1.34
C VAL A 44 -11.66 -6.85 1.13
N ALA A 45 -11.87 -7.98 0.48
CA ALA A 45 -13.20 -8.58 0.30
C ALA A 45 -13.33 -9.74 1.28
N VAL A 46 -14.32 -9.68 2.15
CA VAL A 46 -14.59 -10.69 3.18
C VAL A 46 -16.06 -11.14 3.05
N ASP A 47 -16.23 -12.34 2.53
CA ASP A 47 -17.51 -13.02 2.39
C ASP A 47 -18.67 -12.07 1.97
N ASP A 48 -19.71 -11.93 2.78
CA ASP A 48 -20.92 -11.16 2.49
C ASP A 48 -20.81 -9.64 2.83
N LEU A 49 -19.64 -9.14 3.20
CA LEU A 49 -19.46 -7.73 3.49
C LEU A 49 -19.21 -6.92 2.20
N PRO A 50 -19.65 -5.66 2.14
CA PRO A 50 -19.20 -4.75 1.09
C PRO A 50 -17.67 -4.70 1.03
N PRO A 51 -17.06 -4.48 -0.16
CA PRO A 51 -15.62 -4.40 -0.26
C PRO A 51 -15.06 -3.25 0.59
N LEU A 52 -13.97 -3.54 1.28
CA LEU A 52 -13.25 -2.62 2.15
C LEU A 52 -11.93 -2.20 1.49
N ILE A 53 -11.36 -1.10 1.96
CA ILE A 53 -10.03 -0.65 1.56
C ILE A 53 -9.09 -0.64 2.77
N TRP A 54 -7.95 -1.31 2.63
CA TRP A 54 -6.84 -1.30 3.57
C TRP A 54 -5.77 -0.33 3.10
N HIS A 55 -5.55 0.72 3.86
CA HIS A 55 -4.61 1.79 3.51
C HIS A 55 -4.11 2.57 4.73
N ALA A 56 -3.20 3.51 4.52
CA ALA A 56 -2.85 4.50 5.54
C ALA A 56 -3.31 5.88 5.07
N GLU A 57 -4.23 6.53 5.78
CA GLU A 57 -4.83 7.81 5.42
C GLU A 57 -4.40 8.95 6.35
N LEU A 58 -4.21 10.17 5.78
CA LEU A 58 -3.97 11.41 6.53
C LEU A 58 -5.24 11.97 7.16
N GLY A 59 -6.40 11.60 6.65
CA GLY A 59 -7.71 12.00 7.15
C GLY A 59 -8.15 11.20 8.38
N ASP A 60 -9.18 11.73 9.05
CA ASP A 60 -9.85 11.11 10.18
C ASP A 60 -11.39 11.23 10.02
N LYS A 61 -11.86 11.24 8.78
CA LYS A 61 -13.27 11.48 8.46
C LYS A 61 -14.08 10.20 8.30
N LEU A 62 -13.43 9.13 7.88
CA LEU A 62 -14.07 7.83 7.77
C LEU A 62 -13.89 7.04 9.06
N VAL A 63 -14.85 6.19 9.34
CA VAL A 63 -14.78 5.24 10.46
C VAL A 63 -13.87 4.10 10.03
N ASP A 64 -12.85 3.82 10.81
CA ASP A 64 -12.13 2.57 10.71
C ASP A 64 -13.03 1.42 11.21
N LEU A 65 -13.31 0.48 10.32
CA LEU A 65 -14.26 -0.60 10.59
C LEU A 65 -13.68 -1.69 11.49
N TRP A 66 -12.36 -1.72 11.68
CA TRP A 66 -11.74 -2.65 12.61
C TRP A 66 -11.88 -2.20 14.06
N THR A 67 -11.66 -0.91 14.34
CA THR A 67 -11.74 -0.36 15.69
C THR A 67 -13.07 0.32 16.02
N GLY A 68 -13.88 0.66 15.01
CA GLY A 68 -15.10 1.45 15.16
C GLY A 68 -14.84 2.92 15.50
N THR A 69 -13.62 3.42 15.27
CA THR A 69 -13.22 4.79 15.61
C THR A 69 -12.73 5.58 14.41
N ASN A 70 -12.67 6.90 14.56
CA ASN A 70 -12.07 7.79 13.57
C ASN A 70 -10.67 8.17 14.01
N HIS A 71 -9.67 7.85 13.21
CA HIS A 71 -8.26 8.17 13.49
C HIS A 71 -7.47 8.37 12.20
N ARG A 72 -6.23 8.83 12.33
CA ARG A 72 -5.26 8.95 11.22
C ARG A 72 -4.29 7.79 11.27
N GLY A 73 -3.86 7.35 10.12
CA GLY A 73 -2.89 6.28 10.01
C GLY A 73 -3.40 5.10 9.22
N VAL A 74 -2.93 3.92 9.58
CA VAL A 74 -3.37 2.68 8.95
C VAL A 74 -4.76 2.32 9.44
N GLN A 75 -5.68 2.07 8.53
CA GLN A 75 -7.09 1.83 8.83
C GLN A 75 -7.77 1.00 7.74
N LEU A 76 -8.87 0.38 8.11
CA LEU A 76 -9.74 -0.41 7.25
C LEU A 76 -11.08 0.32 7.10
N ASN A 77 -11.33 0.90 5.93
CA ASN A 77 -12.54 1.68 5.67
C ASN A 77 -13.46 0.99 4.65
N ASP A 78 -14.70 1.42 4.60
CA ASP A 78 -15.60 1.11 3.49
C ASP A 78 -15.00 1.67 2.18
N LEU A 79 -14.88 0.81 1.16
CA LEU A 79 -14.23 1.17 -0.10
C LEU A 79 -15.02 2.22 -0.87
N GLN A 80 -16.34 2.08 -0.96
CA GLN A 80 -17.19 3.04 -1.67
C GLN A 80 -17.09 4.42 -1.04
N GLN A 81 -17.24 4.52 0.28
CA GLN A 81 -17.14 5.79 0.99
C GLN A 81 -15.75 6.41 0.85
N SER A 82 -14.71 5.61 0.86
CA SER A 82 -13.34 6.07 0.66
C SER A 82 -13.14 6.66 -0.74
N VAL A 83 -13.59 5.96 -1.79
CA VAL A 83 -13.48 6.47 -3.17
C VAL A 83 -14.27 7.76 -3.33
N LEU A 84 -15.51 7.83 -2.85
CA LEU A 84 -16.35 9.04 -2.90
C LEU A 84 -15.68 10.21 -2.17
N GLN A 85 -15.14 9.97 -0.96
CA GLN A 85 -14.43 11.01 -0.22
C GLN A 85 -13.22 11.55 -1.00
N TRP A 86 -12.42 10.68 -1.61
CA TRP A 86 -11.22 11.07 -2.31
C TRP A 86 -11.51 11.73 -3.66
N THR A 87 -12.53 11.27 -4.39
CA THR A 87 -12.87 11.80 -5.71
C THR A 87 -13.71 13.07 -5.61
N GLU A 88 -14.78 13.08 -4.84
CA GLU A 88 -15.70 14.22 -4.76
C GLU A 88 -15.17 15.31 -3.82
N ARG A 89 -14.71 14.94 -2.62
CA ARG A 89 -14.31 15.93 -1.62
C ARG A 89 -12.89 16.44 -1.82
N TYR A 90 -11.95 15.56 -2.21
CA TYR A 90 -10.54 15.91 -2.43
C TYR A 90 -10.20 16.11 -3.90
N HIS A 91 -11.18 15.93 -4.81
CA HIS A 91 -11.05 16.11 -6.26
C HIS A 91 -9.90 15.30 -6.86
N GLN A 92 -9.76 14.08 -6.40
CA GLN A 92 -8.73 13.16 -6.89
C GLN A 92 -9.29 12.26 -7.99
N ARG A 93 -8.44 11.89 -8.94
CA ARG A 93 -8.72 10.81 -9.89
C ARG A 93 -8.40 9.47 -9.25
N CYS A 94 -9.11 8.43 -9.66
CA CYS A 94 -9.00 7.09 -9.10
C CYS A 94 -8.84 6.04 -10.19
N TRP A 95 -8.02 5.02 -9.92
CA TRP A 95 -7.81 3.86 -10.79
C TRP A 95 -7.81 2.58 -9.98
N LEU A 96 -8.33 1.52 -10.60
CA LEU A 96 -8.26 0.15 -10.12
C LEU A 96 -7.19 -0.62 -10.92
N ARG A 97 -6.36 -1.41 -10.24
CA ARG A 97 -5.51 -2.45 -10.85
C ARG A 97 -5.85 -3.80 -10.24
N GLN A 98 -6.14 -4.78 -11.07
CA GLN A 98 -6.58 -6.10 -10.62
C GLN A 98 -5.41 -7.07 -10.51
N LEU A 99 -5.36 -7.81 -9.41
CA LEU A 99 -4.39 -8.88 -9.16
C LEU A 99 -4.80 -10.17 -9.91
N THR A 100 -3.86 -10.77 -10.63
CA THR A 100 -4.06 -12.04 -11.33
C THR A 100 -2.93 -13.02 -10.99
N PRO A 101 -3.24 -14.26 -10.55
CA PRO A 101 -4.56 -14.72 -10.11
C PRO A 101 -5.06 -13.98 -8.86
N PRO A 102 -6.36 -14.05 -8.55
CA PRO A 102 -6.88 -13.47 -7.31
C PRO A 102 -6.23 -14.09 -6.07
N ALA A 103 -6.22 -13.36 -4.97
CA ALA A 103 -5.74 -13.87 -3.69
C ALA A 103 -6.52 -15.14 -3.27
N ASN A 104 -5.80 -16.14 -2.80
CA ASN A 104 -6.41 -17.35 -2.27
C ASN A 104 -6.68 -17.22 -0.76
N ARG A 105 -7.41 -18.19 -0.20
CA ARG A 105 -7.82 -18.19 1.22
C ARG A 105 -6.64 -18.11 2.21
N GLU A 106 -5.51 -18.71 1.90
CA GLU A 106 -4.33 -18.61 2.76
C GLU A 106 -3.79 -17.18 2.79
N GLN A 107 -3.76 -16.52 1.63
CA GLN A 107 -3.33 -15.13 1.48
C GLN A 107 -4.29 -14.16 2.19
N GLU A 108 -5.60 -14.40 2.08
CA GLU A 108 -6.61 -13.65 2.84
C GLU A 108 -6.41 -13.79 4.35
N ASN A 109 -6.15 -15.00 4.84
CA ASN A 109 -5.85 -15.24 6.25
C ASN A 109 -4.56 -14.52 6.71
N LYS A 110 -3.56 -14.40 5.84
CA LYS A 110 -2.33 -13.63 6.12
C LYS A 110 -2.64 -12.14 6.17
N LEU A 111 -3.45 -11.64 5.24
CA LEU A 111 -3.93 -10.26 5.22
C LEU A 111 -4.65 -9.89 6.53
N LEU A 112 -5.62 -10.69 6.98
CA LEU A 112 -6.34 -10.42 8.23
C LEU A 112 -5.40 -10.35 9.45
N ARG A 113 -4.34 -11.15 9.47
CA ARG A 113 -3.29 -11.06 10.52
C ARG A 113 -2.49 -9.77 10.42
N VAL A 114 -2.23 -9.27 9.22
CA VAL A 114 -1.57 -7.97 9.01
C VAL A 114 -2.46 -6.85 9.51
N ILE A 115 -3.74 -6.86 9.15
CA ILE A 115 -4.73 -5.89 9.63
C ILE A 115 -4.73 -5.85 11.16
N ALA A 116 -4.93 -7.00 11.81
CA ALA A 116 -4.96 -7.09 13.28
C ALA A 116 -3.68 -6.57 13.97
N ARG A 117 -2.53 -6.59 13.29
CA ARG A 117 -1.25 -6.13 13.80
C ARG A 117 -0.97 -4.65 13.54
N MET A 118 -1.42 -4.15 12.40
CA MET A 118 -1.03 -2.82 11.91
C MET A 118 -2.10 -1.75 12.07
N ASP A 119 -3.33 -2.17 12.29
CA ASP A 119 -4.44 -1.25 12.42
C ASP A 119 -4.19 -0.23 13.53
N GLY A 120 -4.59 1.03 13.31
CA GLY A 120 -4.30 2.14 14.22
C GLY A 120 -2.85 2.66 14.20
N THR A 121 -1.95 2.10 13.38
CA THR A 121 -0.58 2.62 13.26
C THR A 121 -0.60 4.05 12.70
N ALA A 122 -0.07 5.00 13.47
CA ALA A 122 -0.15 6.43 13.17
C ALA A 122 0.56 6.82 11.87
N PHE A 123 -0.07 7.69 11.08
CA PHE A 123 0.55 8.26 9.87
C PHE A 123 1.74 9.15 10.25
N PRO A 124 2.91 8.99 9.63
CA PRO A 124 4.08 9.79 9.96
C PRO A 124 3.89 11.28 9.58
N THR A 125 4.55 12.19 10.31
CA THR A 125 4.67 13.58 9.86
C THR A 125 5.45 13.64 8.55
N THR A 126 5.25 14.71 7.75
CA THR A 126 5.94 14.88 6.44
C THR A 126 7.46 14.73 6.58
N VAL A 127 8.08 15.26 7.65
CA VAL A 127 9.52 15.13 7.89
C VAL A 127 9.91 13.67 8.16
N ARG A 128 9.11 12.95 8.94
CA ARG A 128 9.34 11.51 9.22
C ARG A 128 9.12 10.68 7.97
N LEU A 129 8.10 11.00 7.16
CA LEU A 129 7.82 10.34 5.89
C LEU A 129 9.00 10.47 4.92
N THR A 130 9.50 11.69 4.70
CA THR A 130 10.67 11.94 3.86
C THR A 130 11.90 11.21 4.39
N GLY A 131 12.15 11.27 5.69
CA GLY A 131 13.29 10.58 6.31
C GLY A 131 13.20 9.05 6.20
N ARG A 132 12.01 8.47 6.32
CA ARG A 132 11.78 7.03 6.13
C ARG A 132 11.97 6.62 4.69
N TRP A 133 11.43 7.39 3.74
CA TRP A 133 11.57 7.17 2.31
C TRP A 133 13.04 7.24 1.85
N LEU A 134 13.79 8.26 2.28
CA LEU A 134 15.22 8.35 2.02
C LEU A 134 15.99 7.16 2.61
N ARG A 135 15.68 6.76 3.86
CA ARG A 135 16.32 5.61 4.49
C ARG A 135 16.03 4.30 3.75
N GLY A 136 14.83 4.14 3.17
CA GLY A 136 14.47 2.97 2.36
C GLY A 136 15.29 2.88 1.06
N ARG A 137 15.65 4.03 0.50
CA ARG A 137 16.43 4.14 -0.76
C ARG A 137 17.95 4.17 -0.58
N LEU A 138 18.44 4.34 0.65
CA LEU A 138 19.88 4.19 0.89
C LEU A 138 20.30 2.75 0.54
N PRO A 139 21.48 2.59 -0.13
CA PRO A 139 21.99 1.28 -0.47
C PRO A 139 22.03 0.39 0.76
N ASN A 140 21.49 -0.79 0.63
CA ASN A 140 21.60 -1.80 1.66
C ASN A 140 23.07 -2.16 1.82
N ALA A 141 23.51 -2.38 3.04
CA ALA A 141 24.85 -2.95 3.27
C ALA A 141 25.06 -4.25 2.46
N TYR A 142 23.97 -4.92 2.11
CA TYR A 142 23.95 -6.08 1.22
C TYR A 142 24.33 -5.74 -0.23
N ASP A 143 23.81 -4.64 -0.78
CA ASP A 143 24.10 -4.23 -2.16
C ASP A 143 25.55 -3.81 -2.34
N TRP A 144 26.14 -3.20 -1.29
CA TRP A 144 27.54 -2.81 -1.29
C TRP A 144 28.50 -4.00 -1.09
N ALA A 145 28.09 -5.02 -0.29
CA ALA A 145 28.92 -6.16 0.09
C ALA A 145 28.83 -7.35 -0.88
N ARG A 146 28.05 -7.25 -1.95
CA ARG A 146 27.75 -8.35 -2.89
C ARG A 146 28.98 -8.99 -3.57
N GLY A 147 30.14 -8.35 -3.47
CA GLY A 147 31.42 -8.83 -4.02
C GLY A 147 32.36 -9.45 -3.00
N ILE A 148 31.99 -9.55 -1.71
CA ILE A 148 32.90 -10.00 -0.65
C ILE A 148 32.36 -11.30 -0.02
N PRO A 149 32.89 -12.48 -0.38
CA PRO A 149 32.28 -13.77 0.00
C PRO A 149 32.15 -14.03 1.50
N PHE A 150 33.00 -13.43 2.32
CA PHE A 150 33.00 -13.64 3.79
C PHE A 150 32.01 -12.78 4.57
N VAL A 151 31.50 -11.70 3.96
CA VAL A 151 30.59 -10.73 4.62
C VAL A 151 29.14 -11.07 4.36
N ASP A 152 28.85 -11.84 3.32
CA ASP A 152 27.50 -12.10 2.80
C ASP A 152 26.56 -12.69 3.87
N LYS A 153 26.99 -13.71 4.64
CA LYS A 153 26.12 -14.33 5.66
C LYS A 153 25.75 -13.38 6.79
N LYS A 154 26.73 -12.62 7.29
CA LYS A 154 26.52 -11.69 8.42
C LYS A 154 25.68 -10.47 8.02
N VAL A 155 25.85 -10.03 6.76
CA VAL A 155 25.05 -8.92 6.18
C VAL A 155 23.63 -9.38 5.94
N ARG A 156 23.41 -10.58 5.42
CA ARG A 156 22.06 -11.17 5.26
C ARG A 156 21.33 -11.26 6.60
N GLU A 157 21.95 -11.81 7.62
CA GLU A 157 21.37 -11.93 8.95
C GLU A 157 21.05 -10.57 9.57
N SER A 158 21.93 -9.56 9.40
CA SER A 158 21.67 -8.21 9.90
C SER A 158 20.52 -7.52 9.17
N THR A 159 20.43 -7.71 7.85
CA THR A 159 19.36 -7.18 7.01
C THR A 159 18.02 -7.82 7.38
N GLN A 160 17.99 -9.15 7.56
CA GLN A 160 16.79 -9.87 7.94
C GLN A 160 16.28 -9.42 9.33
N ARG A 161 17.18 -9.33 10.33
CA ARG A 161 16.84 -8.83 11.67
C ARG A 161 16.34 -7.38 11.64
N ARG A 162 16.85 -6.55 10.73
CA ARG A 162 16.40 -5.17 10.56
C ARG A 162 15.01 -5.09 9.94
N LYS A 163 14.73 -5.92 8.91
CA LYS A 163 13.39 -6.07 8.33
C LYS A 163 12.38 -6.52 9.38
N GLU A 164 12.73 -7.54 10.17
CA GLU A 164 11.89 -8.06 11.25
C GLU A 164 11.60 -7.00 12.33
N ARG A 165 12.61 -6.25 12.78
CA ARG A 165 12.40 -5.13 13.72
C ARG A 165 11.53 -4.02 13.10
N GLN A 166 11.67 -3.76 11.82
CA GLN A 166 10.83 -2.79 11.11
C GLN A 166 9.38 -3.27 11.05
N ARG A 167 9.13 -4.56 10.86
CA ARG A 167 7.80 -5.17 10.92
C ARG A 167 7.19 -5.12 12.32
N LEU A 168 7.99 -5.33 13.37
CA LEU A 168 7.53 -5.35 14.75
C LEU A 168 7.39 -3.95 15.36
N GLY A 169 8.21 -2.99 14.92
CA GLY A 169 8.24 -1.62 15.42
C GLY A 169 7.41 -0.64 14.61
N LEU A 170 6.20 -1.02 14.20
CA LEU A 170 5.32 -0.23 13.32
C LEU A 170 4.62 0.90 14.07
N GLU A 171 5.37 1.88 14.57
CA GLU A 171 4.77 3.07 15.18
C GLU A 171 4.18 4.04 14.15
N ALA A 172 4.66 3.98 12.92
CA ALA A 172 4.19 4.83 11.83
C ALA A 172 4.41 4.16 10.47
N ALA A 173 3.39 4.15 9.64
CA ALA A 173 3.41 3.64 8.27
C ALA A 173 2.74 4.65 7.31
N TYR A 174 3.05 4.59 6.04
CA TYR A 174 2.36 5.34 4.99
C TYR A 174 1.77 4.39 3.93
N CYS A 175 0.89 4.89 3.08
CA CYS A 175 0.04 4.07 2.22
C CYS A 175 0.80 3.00 1.42
N ALA A 176 1.89 3.37 0.75
CA ALA A 176 2.69 2.43 -0.05
C ALA A 176 3.44 1.41 0.82
N GLU A 177 3.96 1.82 1.99
CA GLU A 177 4.62 0.91 2.94
C GLU A 177 3.59 -0.08 3.52
N THR A 178 2.38 0.37 3.83
CA THR A 178 1.29 -0.48 4.32
C THR A 178 0.95 -1.57 3.31
N VAL A 179 0.75 -1.20 2.04
CA VAL A 179 0.45 -2.17 0.98
C VAL A 179 1.64 -3.10 0.73
N ALA A 180 2.88 -2.58 0.68
CA ALA A 180 4.08 -3.39 0.48
C ALA A 180 4.28 -4.43 1.58
N ILE A 181 4.11 -4.06 2.86
CA ILE A 181 4.17 -5.00 3.99
C ILE A 181 3.11 -6.09 3.83
N THR A 182 1.90 -5.69 3.46
CA THR A 182 0.79 -6.61 3.31
C THR A 182 1.02 -7.59 2.16
N TYR A 183 1.45 -7.10 1.00
CA TYR A 183 1.80 -7.93 -0.15
C TYR A 183 2.96 -8.89 0.14
N GLU A 184 3.97 -8.44 0.90
CA GLU A 184 5.09 -9.29 1.31
C GLU A 184 4.64 -10.41 2.25
N GLU A 185 3.77 -10.12 3.22
CA GLU A 185 3.21 -11.12 4.13
C GLU A 185 2.27 -12.12 3.42
N MET A 186 1.49 -11.63 2.45
CA MET A 186 0.66 -12.50 1.59
C MET A 186 1.50 -13.36 0.64
N GLY A 187 2.79 -13.05 0.46
CA GLY A 187 3.67 -13.74 -0.49
C GLY A 187 3.49 -13.27 -1.94
N LEU A 188 2.89 -12.11 -2.15
CA LEU A 188 2.67 -11.50 -3.47
C LEU A 188 3.89 -10.72 -3.98
N ILE A 189 4.77 -10.26 -3.08
CA ILE A 189 6.04 -9.61 -3.39
C ILE A 189 7.19 -10.44 -2.84
N THR A 190 8.24 -10.64 -3.66
CA THR A 190 9.49 -11.26 -3.27
C THR A 190 10.62 -10.28 -3.46
N THR A 191 11.13 -9.68 -2.39
CA THR A 191 12.17 -8.64 -2.47
C THR A 191 13.08 -8.62 -1.25
N GLU A 192 14.35 -8.22 -1.48
CA GLU A 192 15.30 -7.88 -0.42
C GLU A 192 15.19 -6.40 0.02
N LYS A 193 14.40 -5.59 -0.69
CA LYS A 193 14.19 -4.18 -0.36
C LYS A 193 13.37 -4.04 0.92
N TYR A 194 13.60 -2.96 1.66
CA TYR A 194 12.75 -2.63 2.82
C TYR A 194 11.37 -2.16 2.36
N SER A 195 10.33 -2.43 3.14
CA SER A 195 8.97 -2.00 2.84
C SER A 195 8.84 -0.49 2.59
N ASN A 196 9.61 0.33 3.30
CA ASN A 196 9.65 1.78 3.12
C ASN A 196 10.48 2.25 1.91
N TRP A 197 10.97 1.34 1.07
CA TRP A 197 11.53 1.65 -0.23
C TRP A 197 10.41 1.95 -1.25
N PHE A 198 9.26 1.30 -1.10
CA PHE A 198 8.12 1.47 -1.99
C PHE A 198 7.45 2.84 -1.78
N ASP A 199 7.01 3.44 -2.86
CA ASP A 199 6.16 4.62 -2.91
C ASP A 199 4.90 4.33 -3.76
N PRO A 200 3.90 5.22 -3.78
CA PRO A 200 2.69 4.96 -4.55
C PRO A 200 2.93 4.67 -6.03
N GLY A 201 3.97 5.28 -6.64
CA GLY A 201 4.36 5.04 -8.03
C GLY A 201 4.85 3.63 -8.28
N SER A 202 5.43 2.96 -7.28
CA SER A 202 5.85 1.55 -7.40
C SER A 202 4.69 0.60 -7.69
N PHE A 203 3.46 1.04 -7.45
CA PHE A 203 2.23 0.29 -7.71
C PHE A 203 1.51 0.73 -8.99
N TRP A 204 2.04 1.74 -9.69
CA TRP A 204 1.60 2.15 -11.02
C TRP A 204 2.27 1.27 -12.09
N SER A 205 1.62 1.07 -13.26
CA SER A 205 2.22 0.31 -14.36
C SER A 205 3.47 1.02 -14.91
N GLY A 206 4.42 0.23 -15.37
CA GLY A 206 5.72 0.75 -15.83
C GLY A 206 6.77 0.81 -14.73
N ASP A 207 6.42 0.74 -13.47
CA ASP A 207 7.38 0.46 -12.40
C ASP A 207 7.51 -1.05 -12.19
N SER A 208 8.73 -1.52 -11.90
CA SER A 208 8.99 -2.95 -11.71
C SER A 208 8.68 -3.37 -10.27
N LEU A 209 7.39 -3.54 -9.94
CA LEU A 209 7.01 -4.17 -8.69
C LEU A 209 7.47 -5.64 -8.72
N PRO A 210 8.28 -6.11 -7.75
CA PRO A 210 8.82 -7.47 -7.76
C PRO A 210 7.76 -8.49 -7.28
N LEU A 211 6.73 -8.70 -8.11
CA LEU A 211 5.70 -9.69 -7.82
C LEU A 211 6.29 -11.10 -7.80
N ALA A 212 5.72 -11.96 -6.97
CA ALA A 212 6.08 -13.36 -6.90
C ALA A 212 5.74 -14.07 -8.23
N PRO A 213 6.48 -15.11 -8.63
CA PRO A 213 6.22 -15.84 -9.86
C PRO A 213 4.76 -16.30 -9.97
N GLY A 214 4.15 -16.06 -11.12
CA GLY A 214 2.76 -16.43 -11.40
C GLY A 214 1.74 -15.35 -11.04
N TYR A 215 2.13 -14.24 -10.40
CA TYR A 215 1.26 -13.09 -10.14
C TYR A 215 1.56 -11.93 -11.08
N ALA A 216 0.51 -11.22 -11.45
CA ALA A 216 0.59 -9.99 -12.24
C ALA A 216 -0.46 -8.98 -11.75
N LEU A 217 -0.19 -7.69 -11.93
CA LEU A 217 -1.18 -6.62 -11.83
C LEU A 217 -1.56 -6.17 -13.23
N GLY A 218 -2.86 -6.10 -13.50
CA GLY A 218 -3.39 -5.54 -14.74
C GLY A 218 -3.06 -4.06 -14.93
N ASP A 219 -3.46 -3.50 -16.07
CA ASP A 219 -3.34 -2.07 -16.35
C ASP A 219 -4.25 -1.25 -15.43
N GLU A 220 -4.00 0.06 -15.34
CA GLU A 220 -4.84 1.00 -14.61
C GLU A 220 -6.19 1.20 -15.30
N ILE A 221 -7.25 0.78 -14.65
CA ILE A 221 -8.62 1.01 -15.08
C ILE A 221 -9.13 2.28 -14.41
N GLU A 222 -9.31 3.35 -15.16
CA GLU A 222 -9.85 4.59 -14.58
C GLU A 222 -11.29 4.40 -14.10
N ILE A 223 -11.56 4.89 -12.88
CA ILE A 223 -12.87 4.82 -12.25
C ILE A 223 -13.56 6.17 -12.41
N VAL A 224 -14.78 6.11 -12.94
CA VAL A 224 -15.67 7.27 -13.04
C VAL A 224 -16.70 7.18 -11.92
N VAL A 225 -16.76 8.23 -11.12
CA VAL A 225 -17.84 8.42 -10.16
C VAL A 225 -18.91 9.22 -10.89
N ASP A 226 -20.05 8.58 -11.16
CA ASP A 226 -21.19 9.27 -11.75
C ASP A 226 -21.64 10.32 -10.72
N GLY A 227 -21.54 11.59 -11.11
CA GLY A 227 -22.01 12.69 -10.28
C GLY A 227 -23.52 12.55 -10.09
N GLY A 228 -23.96 12.42 -8.84
CA GLY A 228 -25.38 12.44 -8.49
C GLY A 228 -26.04 13.79 -8.80
#